data_ae08211881522c140d149688ee26847a
#
_entry.id   ae08211881522c140d149688ee26847a
#
_cell.length_a   1.000
_cell.length_b   1.000
_cell.length_c   1.000
_cell.angle_alpha   90.00
_cell.angle_beta   90.00
_cell.angle_gamma   90.00
#
_symmetry.space_group_name_H-M   'P 1'
#
loop_
_entity.id
_entity.type
_entity.pdbx_description
1 polymer ?
#
loop_
_entity_poly.entity_id
_entity_poly.type
_entity_poly.pdbx_seq_one_letter_code
_entity_poly.pdbx_strand_id
1 'polypeptide(L)'
;MNNRIPDMLDHDEFPYCIWHPSTPSQDTCRAVLQQYPQMVYQIGRVCAIAGYTDLYHSLALLPEAHIAGEARDSDNPDIYKAITSQPVKYAVFNDYTRAYTPCSPRPSLINGDMCVRSMLEVKQRYTPPWPVKSNASSWYRRDGFRERYFDITEDMSIDTYSVSAVKTNQSIVVPLLYNPLPADLPTVQKDLLILMAAVQGNIDRYARLHRPLLIQQEGPCLVCGIYHHPLFAKWVAQQLDAGDSLFDTLRVKKALHARFVMSNNLERITVDTKRYELPYLIWYPQFAVPETYIELATRRPDMRVQVARAYVVADYSDAYCEIGAPWDRALAREAEGSFNSLYAEDMRKKAEAAGVKYEGYDYREDKKRICRALETLHRQE
;
A
#
# COMPACT_ATOMS: atom_id res chain seq x y z
N MET A 1 -29.37 17.48 -7.88
CA MET A 1 -29.88 16.34 -8.66
C MET A 1 -31.37 16.42 -8.99
N ASN A 2 -32.25 16.77 -8.07
CA ASN A 2 -33.67 16.97 -8.33
C ASN A 2 -34.06 18.44 -8.65
N ASN A 3 -33.09 19.27 -9.00
CA ASN A 3 -33.22 20.69 -9.32
C ASN A 3 -33.82 21.54 -8.18
N ARG A 4 -33.59 21.12 -6.93
CA ARG A 4 -33.89 21.91 -5.73
C ARG A 4 -32.60 22.22 -5.03
N ILE A 5 -32.41 23.50 -4.67
CA ILE A 5 -31.24 23.99 -3.94
C ILE A 5 -31.66 24.12 -2.48
N PRO A 6 -31.08 23.35 -1.57
CA PRO A 6 -31.31 23.51 -0.14
C PRO A 6 -30.58 24.73 0.39
N ASP A 7 -31.09 25.32 1.47
CA ASP A 7 -30.33 26.29 2.24
C ASP A 7 -29.20 25.58 2.96
N MET A 8 -27.95 26.01 2.75
CA MET A 8 -26.74 25.50 3.38
C MET A 8 -26.10 26.64 4.15
N LEU A 9 -25.99 26.49 5.46
CA LEU A 9 -25.55 27.56 6.36
C LEU A 9 -24.04 27.58 6.58
N ASP A 10 -23.39 26.41 6.49
CA ASP A 10 -21.97 26.28 6.76
C ASP A 10 -21.27 25.53 5.61
N HIS A 11 -19.95 25.73 5.53
CA HIS A 11 -19.09 25.12 4.52
C HIS A 11 -19.07 23.58 4.61
N ASP A 12 -19.25 23.07 5.82
CA ASP A 12 -19.29 21.61 6.10
C ASP A 12 -20.58 20.93 5.58
N GLU A 13 -21.62 21.73 5.25
CA GLU A 13 -22.86 21.23 4.67
C GLU A 13 -22.80 21.06 3.16
N PHE A 14 -21.74 21.54 2.48
CA PHE A 14 -21.63 21.41 1.03
C PHE A 14 -21.42 19.96 0.64
N PRO A 15 -22.29 19.41 -0.23
CA PRO A 15 -22.16 18.03 -0.66
C PRO A 15 -20.89 17.86 -1.52
N TYR A 16 -20.15 16.81 -1.21
CA TYR A 16 -18.98 16.43 -2.02
C TYR A 16 -19.37 16.08 -3.45
N CYS A 17 -20.45 15.30 -3.63
CA CYS A 17 -20.91 14.79 -4.92
C CYS A 17 -22.34 15.27 -5.23
N ILE A 18 -22.52 15.99 -6.34
CA ILE A 18 -23.81 16.48 -6.84
C ILE A 18 -24.12 15.99 -8.26
N TRP A 19 -23.35 15.06 -8.79
CA TRP A 19 -23.43 14.54 -10.17
C TRP A 19 -23.88 13.09 -10.26
N HIS A 20 -24.20 12.45 -9.15
CA HIS A 20 -24.70 11.07 -9.10
C HIS A 20 -25.93 10.98 -8.16
N PRO A 21 -26.97 10.18 -8.45
CA PRO A 21 -27.18 9.32 -9.63
C PRO A 21 -27.63 10.05 -10.89
N SER A 22 -27.95 11.31 -10.80
CA SER A 22 -28.33 12.17 -11.92
C SER A 22 -27.70 13.55 -11.80
N THR A 23 -27.47 14.19 -12.93
CA THR A 23 -26.92 15.55 -13.00
C THR A 23 -28.04 16.60 -12.85
N PRO A 24 -27.80 17.72 -12.14
CA PRO A 24 -28.71 18.85 -12.13
C PRO A 24 -28.75 19.54 -13.49
N SER A 25 -29.84 20.28 -13.78
CA SER A 25 -29.94 21.08 -14.99
C SER A 25 -28.93 22.23 -14.99
N GLN A 26 -28.60 22.73 -16.19
CA GLN A 26 -27.68 23.87 -16.33
C GLN A 26 -28.15 25.12 -15.58
N ASP A 27 -29.46 25.39 -15.57
CA ASP A 27 -30.03 26.51 -14.83
C ASP A 27 -29.88 26.34 -13.32
N THR A 28 -30.08 25.12 -12.80
CA THR A 28 -29.79 24.81 -11.40
C THR A 28 -28.32 25.01 -11.07
N CYS A 29 -27.41 24.60 -11.95
CA CYS A 29 -25.98 24.84 -11.77
C CYS A 29 -25.67 26.35 -11.67
N ARG A 30 -26.26 27.17 -12.51
CA ARG A 30 -26.11 28.65 -12.49
C ARG A 30 -26.66 29.24 -11.18
N ALA A 31 -27.83 28.77 -10.73
CA ALA A 31 -28.44 29.22 -9.50
C ALA A 31 -27.60 28.82 -8.26
N VAL A 32 -27.03 27.60 -8.24
CA VAL A 32 -26.11 27.17 -7.18
C VAL A 32 -24.88 28.09 -7.14
N LEU A 33 -24.29 28.42 -8.30
CA LEU A 33 -23.12 29.28 -8.34
C LEU A 33 -23.40 30.70 -7.85
N GLN A 34 -24.62 31.21 -8.08
CA GLN A 34 -25.05 32.52 -7.58
C GLN A 34 -25.21 32.51 -6.06
N GLN A 35 -25.74 31.44 -5.49
CA GLN A 35 -25.99 31.30 -4.06
C GLN A 35 -24.76 30.78 -3.29
N TYR A 36 -24.00 29.87 -3.89
CA TYR A 36 -22.84 29.20 -3.28
C TYR A 36 -21.66 29.18 -4.23
N PRO A 37 -20.94 30.30 -4.44
CA PRO A 37 -19.79 30.38 -5.37
C PRO A 37 -18.68 29.39 -5.04
N GLN A 38 -18.58 28.94 -3.77
CA GLN A 38 -17.57 27.99 -3.30
C GLN A 38 -17.72 26.59 -3.95
N MET A 39 -18.91 26.25 -4.49
CA MET A 39 -19.17 24.98 -5.14
C MET A 39 -18.77 24.94 -6.63
N VAL A 40 -17.94 25.89 -7.08
CA VAL A 40 -17.58 26.05 -8.49
C VAL A 40 -16.93 24.80 -9.09
N TYR A 41 -16.10 24.08 -8.35
CA TYR A 41 -15.45 22.85 -8.84
C TYR A 41 -16.41 21.65 -8.90
N GLN A 42 -17.37 21.54 -7.94
CA GLN A 42 -18.45 20.56 -8.03
C GLN A 42 -19.30 20.79 -9.28
N ILE A 43 -19.62 22.06 -9.59
CA ILE A 43 -20.33 22.41 -10.83
C ILE A 43 -19.45 22.11 -12.05
N GLY A 44 -18.15 22.35 -12.01
CA GLY A 44 -17.21 21.95 -13.05
C GLY A 44 -17.27 20.45 -13.36
N ARG A 45 -17.37 19.61 -12.33
CA ARG A 45 -17.55 18.17 -12.48
C ARG A 45 -18.92 17.83 -13.11
N VAL A 46 -19.99 18.48 -12.67
CA VAL A 46 -21.30 18.33 -13.33
C VAL A 46 -21.21 18.68 -14.82
N CYS A 47 -20.55 19.78 -15.15
CA CYS A 47 -20.38 20.18 -16.56
C CYS A 47 -19.67 19.12 -17.38
N ALA A 48 -18.63 18.51 -16.81
CA ALA A 48 -17.87 17.46 -17.47
C ALA A 48 -18.73 16.21 -17.75
N ILE A 49 -19.60 15.84 -16.83
CA ILE A 49 -20.47 14.66 -16.94
C ILE A 49 -21.69 14.91 -17.82
N ALA A 50 -22.29 16.11 -17.70
CA ALA A 50 -23.51 16.44 -18.42
C ALA A 50 -23.27 17.07 -19.81
N GLY A 51 -22.01 17.35 -20.17
CA GLY A 51 -21.68 17.99 -21.44
C GLY A 51 -22.01 19.48 -21.49
N TYR A 52 -21.99 20.18 -20.36
CA TYR A 52 -22.27 21.62 -20.30
C TYR A 52 -21.01 22.45 -20.60
N THR A 53 -20.49 22.31 -21.82
CA THR A 53 -19.19 22.89 -22.25
C THR A 53 -19.13 24.40 -22.10
N ASP A 54 -20.16 25.13 -22.56
CA ASP A 54 -20.21 26.58 -22.47
C ASP A 54 -20.19 27.08 -21.02
N LEU A 55 -20.97 26.40 -20.14
CA LEU A 55 -20.97 26.72 -18.73
C LEU A 55 -19.58 26.46 -18.12
N TYR A 56 -18.95 25.32 -18.44
CA TYR A 56 -17.62 25.00 -17.96
C TYR A 56 -16.60 26.10 -18.27
N HIS A 57 -16.55 26.55 -19.53
CA HIS A 57 -15.63 27.58 -19.95
C HIS A 57 -15.89 28.93 -19.26
N SER A 58 -17.12 29.20 -18.84
CA SER A 58 -17.47 30.43 -18.10
C SER A 58 -17.00 30.40 -16.63
N LEU A 59 -16.63 29.22 -16.07
CA LEU A 59 -16.26 29.09 -14.66
C LEU A 59 -14.82 29.52 -14.35
N ALA A 60 -13.96 29.66 -15.35
CA ALA A 60 -12.55 30.03 -15.22
C ALA A 60 -11.78 29.19 -14.18
N LEU A 61 -12.03 27.89 -14.17
CA LEU A 61 -11.40 26.93 -13.24
C LEU A 61 -9.93 26.70 -13.57
N LEU A 62 -9.14 26.37 -12.54
CA LEU A 62 -7.85 25.74 -12.77
C LEU A 62 -8.06 24.38 -13.47
N PRO A 63 -7.11 23.95 -14.31
CA PRO A 63 -7.18 22.64 -14.96
C PRO A 63 -7.12 21.52 -13.92
N GLU A 64 -8.25 20.92 -13.60
CA GLU A 64 -8.43 19.98 -12.52
C GLU A 64 -8.49 18.54 -13.04
N ALA A 65 -7.68 17.65 -12.43
CA ALA A 65 -7.45 16.30 -12.92
C ALA A 65 -8.70 15.40 -12.86
N HIS A 66 -9.53 15.53 -11.79
CA HIS A 66 -10.75 14.73 -11.64
C HIS A 66 -11.86 15.19 -12.60
N ILE A 67 -11.91 16.51 -12.90
CA ILE A 67 -12.83 17.02 -13.94
C ILE A 67 -12.42 16.50 -15.31
N ALA A 68 -11.11 16.44 -15.60
CA ALA A 68 -10.62 15.85 -16.85
C ALA A 68 -10.98 14.36 -16.96
N GLY A 69 -10.80 13.63 -15.88
CA GLY A 69 -11.17 12.23 -15.80
C GLY A 69 -12.67 12.02 -16.07
N GLU A 70 -13.57 12.80 -15.40
CA GLU A 70 -15.03 12.74 -15.65
C GLU A 70 -15.37 13.10 -17.10
N ALA A 71 -14.72 14.09 -17.67
CA ALA A 71 -14.93 14.47 -19.07
C ALA A 71 -14.55 13.35 -20.03
N ARG A 72 -13.43 12.66 -19.77
CA ARG A 72 -12.99 11.50 -20.55
C ARG A 72 -14.02 10.35 -20.48
N ASP A 73 -14.42 9.98 -19.27
CA ASP A 73 -15.29 8.83 -19.03
C ASP A 73 -16.77 9.11 -19.42
N SER A 74 -17.13 10.38 -19.57
CA SER A 74 -18.43 10.83 -20.07
C SER A 74 -18.45 11.21 -21.55
N ASP A 75 -17.35 10.91 -22.27
CA ASP A 75 -17.18 11.19 -23.69
C ASP A 75 -17.37 12.69 -24.05
N ASN A 76 -16.78 13.56 -23.23
CA ASN A 76 -16.77 15.01 -23.46
C ASN A 76 -15.36 15.49 -23.85
N PRO A 77 -14.99 15.39 -25.14
CA PRO A 77 -13.64 15.67 -25.60
C PRO A 77 -13.23 17.14 -25.46
N ASP A 78 -14.18 18.07 -25.48
CA ASP A 78 -13.87 19.50 -25.45
C ASP A 78 -13.34 19.92 -24.08
N ILE A 79 -14.05 19.56 -23.01
CA ILE A 79 -13.60 19.84 -21.64
C ILE A 79 -12.32 19.05 -21.35
N TYR A 80 -12.25 17.77 -21.77
CA TYR A 80 -11.05 16.94 -21.58
C TYR A 80 -9.82 17.59 -22.22
N LYS A 81 -9.91 18.01 -23.49
CA LYS A 81 -8.82 18.70 -24.20
C LYS A 81 -8.46 20.04 -23.57
N ALA A 82 -9.46 20.82 -23.16
CA ALA A 82 -9.24 22.10 -22.50
C ALA A 82 -8.36 21.96 -21.25
N ILE A 83 -8.57 20.89 -20.46
CA ILE A 83 -7.77 20.61 -19.26
C ILE A 83 -6.43 19.99 -19.61
N THR A 84 -6.41 18.96 -20.47
CA THR A 84 -5.19 18.19 -20.75
C THR A 84 -4.16 18.95 -21.56
N SER A 85 -4.57 19.96 -22.33
CA SER A 85 -3.66 20.86 -23.05
C SER A 85 -2.84 21.78 -22.12
N GLN A 86 -3.26 21.93 -20.86
CA GLN A 86 -2.52 22.75 -19.92
C GLN A 86 -1.28 22.02 -19.41
N PRO A 87 -0.14 22.73 -19.22
CA PRO A 87 1.11 22.10 -18.82
C PRO A 87 1.03 21.50 -17.39
N VAL A 88 0.28 22.13 -16.50
CA VAL A 88 0.09 21.69 -15.12
C VAL A 88 -1.39 21.45 -14.88
N LYS A 89 -1.73 20.28 -14.33
CA LYS A 89 -3.06 19.96 -13.81
C LYS A 89 -2.99 19.93 -12.30
N TYR A 90 -4.12 20.16 -11.65
CA TYR A 90 -4.23 20.24 -10.19
C TYR A 90 -5.27 19.25 -9.68
N ALA A 91 -5.11 18.79 -8.43
CA ALA A 91 -6.12 18.06 -7.70
C ALA A 91 -6.71 19.00 -6.63
N VAL A 92 -7.98 19.32 -6.79
CA VAL A 92 -8.83 20.00 -5.81
C VAL A 92 -9.60 18.97 -4.98
N PHE A 93 -9.96 17.87 -5.63
CA PHE A 93 -10.65 16.73 -5.02
C PHE A 93 -9.66 15.63 -4.63
N ASN A 94 -10.07 14.87 -3.60
CA ASN A 94 -9.51 13.56 -3.31
C ASN A 94 -10.68 12.60 -3.11
N ASP A 95 -11.00 11.78 -4.11
CA ASP A 95 -12.15 10.89 -4.09
C ASP A 95 -12.02 9.76 -3.05
N TYR A 96 -10.82 9.40 -2.65
CA TYR A 96 -10.60 8.39 -1.61
C TYR A 96 -10.99 8.89 -0.22
N THR A 97 -10.53 10.09 0.12
CA THR A 97 -10.77 10.69 1.44
C THR A 97 -11.99 11.60 1.44
N ARG A 98 -12.59 11.88 0.26
CA ARG A 98 -13.63 12.89 0.04
C ARG A 98 -13.23 14.27 0.51
N ALA A 99 -11.93 14.56 0.49
CA ALA A 99 -11.42 15.88 0.81
C ALA A 99 -11.59 16.83 -0.39
N TYR A 100 -11.93 18.05 -0.08
CA TYR A 100 -12.09 19.15 -1.06
C TYR A 100 -11.22 20.32 -0.62
N THR A 101 -10.21 20.68 -1.42
CA THR A 101 -9.19 21.69 -1.08
C THR A 101 -9.01 22.73 -2.18
N PRO A 102 -10.02 23.60 -2.43
CA PRO A 102 -9.97 24.56 -3.55
C PRO A 102 -8.94 25.68 -3.34
N CYS A 103 -8.63 26.02 -2.09
CA CYS A 103 -7.71 27.11 -1.75
C CYS A 103 -6.23 26.72 -1.83
N SER A 104 -5.91 25.43 -1.90
CA SER A 104 -4.53 24.92 -1.91
C SER A 104 -4.39 23.69 -2.82
N PRO A 105 -4.76 23.82 -4.11
CA PRO A 105 -4.72 22.68 -5.02
C PRO A 105 -3.27 22.25 -5.28
N ARG A 106 -3.04 20.94 -5.26
CA ARG A 106 -1.70 20.36 -5.53
C ARG A 106 -1.56 20.00 -7.00
N PRO A 107 -0.38 20.17 -7.60
CA PRO A 107 -0.11 19.60 -8.92
C PRO A 107 -0.42 18.10 -8.94
N SER A 108 -1.08 17.64 -9.97
CA SER A 108 -1.51 16.25 -10.09
C SER A 108 -1.44 15.78 -11.54
N LEU A 109 -1.38 14.47 -11.70
CA LEU A 109 -1.51 13.77 -12.97
C LEU A 109 -2.89 13.11 -13.02
N ILE A 110 -3.39 12.85 -14.21
CA ILE A 110 -4.65 12.14 -14.40
C ILE A 110 -4.36 10.64 -14.19
N ASN A 111 -4.85 10.10 -13.09
CA ASN A 111 -4.62 8.70 -12.72
C ASN A 111 -5.80 7.76 -13.04
N GLY A 112 -6.83 8.25 -13.69
CA GLY A 112 -8.07 7.51 -13.90
C GLY A 112 -8.90 7.36 -12.61
N ASP A 113 -8.68 8.23 -11.62
CA ASP A 113 -9.29 8.17 -10.28
C ASP A 113 -10.68 8.80 -10.28
N MET A 114 -11.62 8.09 -10.88
CA MET A 114 -12.99 8.54 -11.14
C MET A 114 -14.00 7.77 -10.30
N CYS A 115 -13.79 7.74 -8.99
CA CYS A 115 -14.37 6.68 -8.21
C CYS A 115 -15.71 6.94 -7.60
N VAL A 116 -16.08 8.19 -7.33
CA VAL A 116 -17.31 8.49 -6.58
C VAL A 116 -18.52 7.90 -7.28
N ARG A 117 -18.64 8.10 -8.59
CA ARG A 117 -19.75 7.57 -9.40
C ARG A 117 -19.75 6.06 -9.46
N SER A 118 -18.61 5.47 -9.83
CA SER A 118 -18.46 4.01 -9.95
C SER A 118 -18.75 3.30 -8.65
N MET A 119 -18.28 3.81 -7.53
CA MET A 119 -18.50 3.24 -6.20
C MET A 119 -19.94 3.29 -5.75
N LEU A 120 -20.62 4.39 -6.01
CA LEU A 120 -22.04 4.50 -5.66
C LEU A 120 -22.90 3.53 -6.47
N GLU A 121 -22.57 3.31 -7.74
CA GLU A 121 -23.23 2.32 -8.61
C GLU A 121 -22.96 0.89 -8.13
N VAL A 122 -21.73 0.56 -7.76
CA VAL A 122 -21.37 -0.73 -7.19
C VAL A 122 -22.12 -0.99 -5.89
N LYS A 123 -22.17 -0.01 -4.98
CA LYS A 123 -22.89 -0.14 -3.71
C LYS A 123 -24.37 -0.44 -3.91
N GLN A 124 -25.01 0.16 -4.90
CA GLN A 124 -26.42 -0.13 -5.22
C GLN A 124 -26.63 -1.57 -5.72
N ARG A 125 -25.73 -2.11 -6.53
CA ARG A 125 -25.85 -3.45 -7.12
C ARG A 125 -25.50 -4.56 -6.15
N TYR A 126 -24.57 -4.34 -5.23
CA TYR A 126 -23.99 -5.38 -4.38
C TYR A 126 -24.33 -5.26 -2.90
N THR A 127 -25.27 -4.43 -2.51
CA THR A 127 -25.86 -4.58 -1.18
C THR A 127 -26.58 -5.93 -1.18
N PRO A 128 -26.05 -6.98 -0.49
CA PRO A 128 -26.65 -8.29 -0.54
C PRO A 128 -28.07 -8.21 -0.02
N PRO A 129 -29.06 -8.79 -0.72
CA PRO A 129 -30.47 -8.77 -0.31
C PRO A 129 -30.71 -9.63 0.95
N TRP A 130 -29.72 -10.35 1.45
CA TRP A 130 -29.83 -11.19 2.64
C TRP A 130 -28.78 -10.82 3.71
N PRO A 131 -29.16 -10.89 4.99
CA PRO A 131 -28.18 -10.82 6.05
C PRO A 131 -27.26 -12.04 5.96
N VAL A 132 -25.96 -11.81 5.76
CA VAL A 132 -24.95 -12.87 5.78
C VAL A 132 -25.03 -13.55 7.15
N LYS A 133 -25.55 -14.79 7.18
CA LYS A 133 -25.60 -15.59 8.41
C LYS A 133 -24.18 -15.79 8.96
N SER A 134 -24.05 -15.52 10.22
CA SER A 134 -22.87 -15.22 10.98
C SER A 134 -21.90 -16.36 11.31
N ASN A 135 -21.81 -17.41 10.51
CA ASN A 135 -20.96 -18.57 10.79
C ASN A 135 -19.64 -18.65 10.03
N ALA A 136 -19.30 -17.61 9.25
CA ALA A 136 -17.93 -17.48 8.72
C ALA A 136 -17.01 -17.04 9.85
N SER A 137 -15.87 -17.72 9.98
CA SER A 137 -14.84 -17.50 10.98
C SER A 137 -14.51 -16.01 11.14
N SER A 138 -14.22 -15.58 12.36
CA SER A 138 -14.04 -14.18 12.79
C SER A 138 -13.02 -13.35 11.99
N TRP A 139 -12.24 -13.97 11.11
CA TRP A 139 -11.28 -13.35 10.21
C TRP A 139 -11.92 -12.51 9.09
N TYR A 140 -13.10 -12.92 8.61
CA TYR A 140 -13.86 -12.22 7.57
C TYR A 140 -14.83 -11.18 8.13
N ARG A 141 -14.97 -11.10 9.44
CA ARG A 141 -15.93 -10.25 10.14
C ARG A 141 -15.42 -8.89 10.55
N ARG A 142 -14.17 -8.58 10.35
CA ARG A 142 -13.71 -7.22 10.66
C ARG A 142 -14.21 -6.28 9.59
N ASP A 143 -14.87 -5.26 10.09
CA ASP A 143 -15.54 -4.15 9.39
C ASP A 143 -14.75 -3.57 8.21
N GLY A 144 -13.42 -3.75 8.19
CA GLY A 144 -12.54 -3.36 7.11
C GLY A 144 -12.76 -4.04 5.76
N PHE A 145 -13.46 -5.20 5.67
CA PHE A 145 -13.74 -5.79 4.37
C PHE A 145 -14.93 -5.10 3.68
N ARG A 146 -15.97 -4.77 4.45
CA ARG A 146 -17.12 -4.02 3.93
C ARG A 146 -16.74 -2.60 3.56
N GLU A 147 -15.95 -1.92 4.38
CA GLU A 147 -15.47 -0.56 4.11
C GLU A 147 -14.51 -0.53 2.93
N ARG A 148 -13.57 -1.50 2.83
CA ARG A 148 -12.61 -1.59 1.72
C ARG A 148 -13.26 -1.88 0.36
N TYR A 149 -14.33 -2.67 0.31
CA TYR A 149 -15.06 -2.93 -0.93
C TYR A 149 -15.96 -1.76 -1.36
N PHE A 150 -16.25 -0.85 -0.45
CA PHE A 150 -17.03 0.34 -0.73
C PHE A 150 -16.22 1.62 -0.61
N ASP A 151 -14.92 1.49 -0.45
CA ASP A 151 -14.03 2.59 -0.63
C ASP A 151 -14.02 3.04 -2.09
N ILE A 152 -13.96 4.33 -2.27
CA ILE A 152 -13.94 4.91 -3.61
C ILE A 152 -12.59 4.56 -4.21
N THR A 153 -12.56 3.53 -5.04
CA THR A 153 -11.40 3.16 -5.84
C THR A 153 -11.82 3.08 -7.29
N GLU A 154 -11.16 3.81 -8.15
CA GLU A 154 -11.41 3.89 -9.59
C GLU A 154 -11.26 2.57 -10.33
N ASP A 155 -10.65 1.59 -9.70
CA ASP A 155 -10.40 0.29 -10.31
C ASP A 155 -11.56 -0.68 -10.13
N MET A 156 -12.55 -0.29 -9.38
CA MET A 156 -13.78 -1.06 -9.25
C MET A 156 -14.69 -0.77 -10.42
N SER A 157 -14.38 -1.35 -11.58
CA SER A 157 -15.40 -1.45 -12.60
C SER A 157 -16.52 -2.34 -12.08
N ILE A 158 -17.76 -2.03 -12.46
CA ILE A 158 -18.96 -2.76 -12.07
C ILE A 158 -18.87 -4.26 -12.43
N ASP A 159 -18.06 -4.59 -13.42
CA ASP A 159 -17.82 -5.94 -13.91
C ASP A 159 -16.83 -6.74 -13.06
N THR A 160 -16.13 -6.09 -12.12
CA THR A 160 -15.11 -6.74 -11.28
C THR A 160 -15.70 -7.60 -10.17
N TYR A 161 -16.98 -7.52 -9.90
CA TYR A 161 -17.62 -8.28 -8.82
C TYR A 161 -18.27 -9.60 -9.20
N SER A 162 -18.41 -9.92 -10.46
CA SER A 162 -18.50 -11.31 -10.83
C SER A 162 -17.08 -11.87 -10.75
N VAL A 163 -16.80 -12.65 -9.72
CA VAL A 163 -15.50 -13.29 -9.42
C VAL A 163 -14.91 -14.06 -10.62
N SER A 164 -15.70 -14.28 -11.65
CA SER A 164 -15.34 -14.94 -12.91
C SER A 164 -15.04 -14.01 -14.09
N ALA A 165 -15.13 -12.68 -13.96
CA ALA A 165 -15.18 -11.79 -15.12
C ALA A 165 -14.23 -10.60 -15.12
N VAL A 166 -13.30 -10.45 -14.14
CA VAL A 166 -12.21 -9.49 -14.30
C VAL A 166 -11.20 -10.06 -15.28
N LYS A 167 -11.55 -10.06 -16.53
CA LYS A 167 -10.53 -10.01 -17.57
C LYS A 167 -9.88 -8.63 -17.46
N THR A 168 -8.89 -8.55 -16.55
CA THR A 168 -7.91 -7.46 -16.60
C THR A 168 -7.57 -7.30 -18.07
N ASN A 169 -7.81 -6.14 -18.65
CA ASN A 169 -7.46 -5.95 -20.05
C ASN A 169 -5.94 -5.96 -20.17
N GLN A 170 -5.37 -7.16 -20.31
CA GLN A 170 -3.93 -7.41 -20.31
C GLN A 170 -3.23 -6.55 -21.36
N SER A 171 -3.90 -6.24 -22.47
CA SER A 171 -3.32 -5.41 -23.53
C SER A 171 -3.04 -3.98 -23.07
N ILE A 172 -3.78 -3.48 -22.07
CA ILE A 172 -3.58 -2.14 -21.48
C ILE A 172 -2.62 -2.21 -20.28
N VAL A 173 -2.81 -3.18 -19.38
CA VAL A 173 -2.06 -3.25 -18.12
C VAL A 173 -0.63 -3.72 -18.32
N VAL A 174 -0.38 -4.70 -19.21
CA VAL A 174 0.97 -5.23 -19.44
C VAL A 174 1.96 -4.16 -19.90
N PRO A 175 1.66 -3.29 -20.87
CA PRO A 175 2.54 -2.17 -21.21
C PRO A 175 2.82 -1.25 -20.04
N LEU A 176 1.83 -1.02 -19.15
CA LEU A 176 1.98 -0.17 -17.98
C LEU A 176 2.89 -0.79 -16.90
N LEU A 177 3.12 -2.09 -16.89
CA LEU A 177 4.09 -2.74 -15.98
C LEU A 177 5.54 -2.43 -16.36
N TYR A 178 5.84 -2.32 -17.64
CA TYR A 178 7.22 -2.26 -18.16
C TYR A 178 7.62 -0.88 -18.68
N ASN A 179 6.67 -0.08 -19.16
CA ASN A 179 6.96 1.24 -19.70
C ASN A 179 6.71 2.33 -18.64
N PRO A 180 7.30 3.53 -18.78
CA PRO A 180 6.96 4.67 -17.95
C PRO A 180 5.44 4.91 -17.94
N LEU A 181 4.90 5.26 -16.77
CA LEU A 181 3.48 5.58 -16.68
C LEU A 181 3.17 6.84 -17.50
N PRO A 182 2.14 6.82 -18.35
CA PRO A 182 1.75 8.00 -19.11
C PRO A 182 1.26 9.13 -18.20
N ALA A 183 1.33 10.36 -18.67
CA ALA A 183 0.82 11.53 -17.94
C ALA A 183 -0.69 11.42 -17.64
N ASP A 184 -1.43 10.89 -18.61
CA ASP A 184 -2.83 10.48 -18.46
C ASP A 184 -2.89 8.95 -18.37
N LEU A 185 -3.09 8.43 -17.15
CA LEU A 185 -3.25 7.02 -16.91
C LEU A 185 -4.71 6.62 -17.16
N PRO A 186 -4.97 5.64 -18.03
CA PRO A 186 -6.32 5.18 -18.31
C PRO A 186 -6.98 4.56 -17.06
N THR A 187 -8.31 4.51 -17.06
CA THR A 187 -9.09 3.80 -16.02
C THR A 187 -8.86 2.31 -16.18
N VAL A 188 -8.01 1.75 -15.30
CA VAL A 188 -7.64 0.33 -15.27
C VAL A 188 -7.53 -0.15 -13.85
N GLN A 189 -7.63 -1.47 -13.65
CA GLN A 189 -7.33 -2.06 -12.35
C GLN A 189 -5.82 -1.91 -12.05
N LYS A 190 -5.50 -1.16 -11.00
CA LYS A 190 -4.13 -0.80 -10.65
C LYS A 190 -3.49 -1.69 -9.61
N ASP A 191 -4.23 -2.60 -8.98
CA ASP A 191 -3.72 -3.42 -7.88
C ASP A 191 -2.38 -4.07 -8.25
N LEU A 192 -2.31 -4.71 -9.42
CA LEU A 192 -1.07 -5.33 -9.89
C LEU A 192 0.06 -4.31 -10.08
N LEU A 193 -0.25 -3.11 -10.60
CA LEU A 193 0.75 -2.05 -10.81
C LEU A 193 1.31 -1.56 -9.48
N ILE A 194 0.45 -1.38 -8.47
CA ILE A 194 0.83 -0.97 -7.10
C ILE A 194 1.72 -2.04 -6.47
N LEU A 195 1.27 -3.30 -6.48
CA LEU A 195 2.01 -4.42 -5.89
C LEU A 195 3.40 -4.59 -6.53
N MET A 196 3.48 -4.54 -7.85
CA MET A 196 4.74 -4.64 -8.57
C MET A 196 5.66 -3.46 -8.30
N ALA A 197 5.12 -2.23 -8.25
CA ALA A 197 5.91 -1.05 -7.91
C ALA A 197 6.51 -1.16 -6.49
N ALA A 198 5.72 -1.66 -5.52
CA ALA A 198 6.18 -1.91 -4.17
C ALA A 198 7.29 -2.97 -4.11
N VAL A 199 7.10 -4.13 -4.76
CA VAL A 199 8.11 -5.22 -4.78
C VAL A 199 9.40 -4.77 -5.45
N GLN A 200 9.30 -4.04 -6.57
CA GLN A 200 10.44 -3.54 -7.32
C GLN A 200 11.13 -2.33 -6.67
N GLY A 201 10.56 -1.80 -5.59
CA GLY A 201 11.07 -0.59 -4.95
C GLY A 201 11.08 0.64 -5.86
N ASN A 202 10.17 0.68 -6.83
CA ASN A 202 10.06 1.79 -7.78
C ASN A 202 9.31 2.95 -7.15
N ILE A 203 10.07 3.89 -6.60
CA ILE A 203 9.53 5.04 -5.84
C ILE A 203 8.56 5.85 -6.69
N ASP A 204 8.94 6.22 -7.92
CA ASP A 204 8.13 7.10 -8.76
C ASP A 204 6.77 6.49 -9.09
N ARG A 205 6.77 5.19 -9.42
CA ARG A 205 5.54 4.46 -9.67
C ARG A 205 4.70 4.33 -8.43
N TYR A 206 5.33 3.88 -7.35
CA TYR A 206 4.61 3.60 -6.12
C TYR A 206 4.03 4.89 -5.53
N ALA A 207 4.82 5.97 -5.46
CA ALA A 207 4.37 7.27 -4.98
C ALA A 207 3.18 7.83 -5.78
N ARG A 208 3.11 7.53 -7.09
CA ARG A 208 2.00 7.96 -7.94
C ARG A 208 0.76 7.09 -7.78
N LEU A 209 0.92 5.77 -7.58
CA LEU A 209 -0.17 4.80 -7.69
C LEU A 209 -0.78 4.39 -6.35
N HIS A 210 0.00 4.44 -5.24
CA HIS A 210 -0.48 3.99 -3.94
C HIS A 210 -1.72 4.79 -3.50
N ARG A 211 -2.56 4.13 -2.74
CA ARG A 211 -3.81 4.68 -2.21
C ARG A 211 -3.68 5.01 -0.73
N PRO A 212 -4.57 5.82 -0.17
CA PRO A 212 -4.57 6.12 1.27
C PRO A 212 -4.73 4.90 2.17
N LEU A 213 -5.25 3.80 1.62
CA LEU A 213 -5.39 2.51 2.29
C LEU A 213 -4.64 1.42 1.53
N LEU A 214 -3.97 0.53 2.26
CA LEU A 214 -3.28 -0.61 1.64
C LEU A 214 -4.27 -1.56 1.00
N ILE A 215 -4.02 -1.91 -0.25
CA ILE A 215 -4.77 -2.97 -0.94
C ILE A 215 -4.34 -4.35 -0.42
N GLN A 216 -5.10 -5.38 -0.80
CA GLN A 216 -4.76 -6.75 -0.44
C GLN A 216 -3.36 -7.12 -0.94
N GLN A 217 -2.55 -7.76 -0.10
CA GLN A 217 -1.15 -8.15 -0.36
C GLN A 217 -0.13 -7.00 -0.48
N GLU A 218 -0.52 -5.75 -0.40
CA GLU A 218 0.44 -4.62 -0.52
C GLU A 218 1.43 -4.60 0.65
N GLY A 219 0.99 -4.90 1.87
CA GLY A 219 1.87 -4.96 3.03
C GLY A 219 3.06 -5.93 2.86
N PRO A 220 2.86 -7.19 2.46
CA PRO A 220 3.95 -8.10 2.08
C PRO A 220 4.84 -7.58 0.95
N CYS A 221 4.26 -6.96 -0.08
CA CYS A 221 5.01 -6.38 -1.20
C CYS A 221 5.89 -5.21 -0.75
N LEU A 222 5.38 -4.33 0.11
CA LEU A 222 6.15 -3.26 0.74
C LEU A 222 7.34 -3.79 1.52
N VAL A 223 7.11 -4.81 2.36
CA VAL A 223 8.18 -5.47 3.13
C VAL A 223 9.26 -6.01 2.18
N CYS A 224 8.87 -6.69 1.10
CA CYS A 224 9.79 -7.20 0.10
C CYS A 224 10.61 -6.05 -0.53
N GLY A 225 9.94 -5.00 -1.00
CA GLY A 225 10.61 -3.83 -1.57
C GLY A 225 11.59 -3.15 -0.61
N ILE A 226 11.21 -2.99 0.66
CA ILE A 226 12.08 -2.42 1.70
C ILE A 226 13.32 -3.28 1.92
N TYR A 227 13.18 -4.60 1.99
CA TYR A 227 14.32 -5.50 2.18
C TYR A 227 15.30 -5.45 1.00
N HIS A 228 14.82 -5.35 -0.22
CA HIS A 228 15.66 -5.49 -1.42
C HIS A 228 16.16 -4.15 -1.98
N HIS A 229 15.47 -3.04 -1.73
CA HIS A 229 15.77 -1.75 -2.36
C HIS A 229 16.07 -0.64 -1.33
N PRO A 230 17.35 -0.32 -1.07
CA PRO A 230 17.75 0.65 -0.05
C PRO A 230 17.13 2.04 -0.23
N LEU A 231 17.03 2.52 -1.47
CA LEU A 231 16.44 3.83 -1.75
C LEU A 231 14.93 3.84 -1.47
N PHE A 232 14.23 2.76 -1.80
CA PHE A 232 12.83 2.61 -1.47
C PHE A 232 12.61 2.57 0.05
N ALA A 233 13.45 1.82 0.77
CA ALA A 233 13.42 1.81 2.23
C ALA A 233 13.63 3.20 2.83
N LYS A 234 14.60 3.98 2.28
CA LYS A 234 14.83 5.36 2.72
C LYS A 234 13.61 6.24 2.45
N TRP A 235 13.00 6.12 1.28
CA TRP A 235 11.80 6.87 0.94
C TRP A 235 10.62 6.51 1.88
N VAL A 236 10.34 5.21 2.10
CA VAL A 236 9.29 4.78 3.03
C VAL A 236 9.55 5.30 4.44
N ALA A 237 10.81 5.29 4.90
CA ALA A 237 11.19 5.84 6.20
C ALA A 237 10.88 7.33 6.30
N GLN A 238 11.13 8.11 5.24
CA GLN A 238 10.81 9.54 5.17
C GLN A 238 9.29 9.79 5.22
N GLN A 239 8.49 8.96 4.53
CA GLN A 239 7.03 9.07 4.59
C GLN A 239 6.51 8.77 6.02
N LEU A 240 7.04 7.71 6.65
CA LEU A 240 6.71 7.37 8.03
C LEU A 240 7.07 8.51 9.00
N ASP A 241 8.26 9.09 8.86
CA ASP A 241 8.73 10.19 9.70
C ASP A 241 7.94 11.49 9.45
N ALA A 242 7.37 11.66 8.26
CA ALA A 242 6.44 12.74 7.92
C ALA A 242 5.00 12.50 8.47
N GLY A 243 4.75 11.35 9.09
CA GLY A 243 3.47 11.03 9.72
C GLY A 243 2.46 10.35 8.80
N ASP A 244 2.88 9.80 7.67
CA ASP A 244 2.00 9.02 6.80
C ASP A 244 1.61 7.71 7.49
N SER A 245 0.34 7.63 7.89
CA SER A 245 -0.22 6.47 8.61
C SER A 245 -0.25 5.18 7.78
N LEU A 246 -0.18 5.27 6.45
CA LEU A 246 -0.13 4.11 5.55
C LEU A 246 1.06 3.20 5.89
N PHE A 247 2.20 3.81 6.23
CA PHE A 247 3.44 3.11 6.54
C PHE A 247 3.62 2.81 8.03
N ASP A 248 2.74 3.33 8.92
CA ASP A 248 2.82 3.09 10.37
C ASP A 248 2.29 1.71 10.76
N THR A 249 2.91 0.67 10.23
CA THR A 249 2.61 -0.71 10.57
C THR A 249 3.83 -1.40 11.18
N LEU A 250 3.57 -2.33 12.09
CA LEU A 250 4.65 -3.10 12.74
C LEU A 250 5.52 -3.84 11.72
N ARG A 251 4.94 -4.34 10.63
CA ARG A 251 5.67 -5.05 9.58
C ARG A 251 6.63 -4.13 8.83
N VAL A 252 6.18 -2.94 8.48
CA VAL A 252 6.99 -1.92 7.80
C VAL A 252 8.12 -1.46 8.72
N LYS A 253 7.84 -1.15 10.00
CA LYS A 253 8.87 -0.74 10.97
C LYS A 253 9.95 -1.82 11.11
N LYS A 254 9.58 -3.08 11.27
CA LYS A 254 10.55 -4.19 11.33
C LYS A 254 11.39 -4.31 10.06
N ALA A 255 10.78 -4.18 8.90
CA ALA A 255 11.49 -4.24 7.62
C ALA A 255 12.48 -3.08 7.46
N LEU A 256 12.07 -1.86 7.85
CA LEU A 256 12.95 -0.70 7.85
C LEU A 256 14.14 -0.90 8.80
N HIS A 257 13.90 -1.33 10.05
CA HIS A 257 14.97 -1.62 10.99
C HIS A 257 15.96 -2.66 10.44
N ALA A 258 15.45 -3.76 9.84
CA ALA A 258 16.30 -4.76 9.20
C ALA A 258 17.13 -4.18 8.06
N ARG A 259 16.50 -3.45 7.15
CA ARG A 259 17.19 -2.89 5.98
C ARG A 259 18.25 -1.87 6.38
N PHE A 260 17.97 -1.03 7.39
CA PHE A 260 18.94 -0.06 7.89
C PHE A 260 20.15 -0.78 8.52
N VAL A 261 19.93 -1.82 9.34
CA VAL A 261 21.04 -2.66 9.86
C VAL A 261 21.88 -3.22 8.72
N MET A 262 21.27 -3.85 7.72
CA MET A 262 21.95 -4.40 6.54
C MET A 262 22.67 -3.33 5.71
N SER A 263 22.32 -2.06 5.87
CA SER A 263 22.99 -0.91 5.25
C SER A 263 24.04 -0.26 6.16
N ASN A 264 24.44 -0.91 7.24
CA ASN A 264 25.37 -0.42 8.26
C ASN A 264 24.89 0.87 8.94
N ASN A 265 23.60 0.99 9.16
CA ASN A 265 23.00 2.13 9.83
C ASN A 265 22.12 1.67 10.99
N LEU A 266 22.42 2.11 12.21
CA LEU A 266 21.68 1.77 13.43
C LEU A 266 20.87 2.94 13.99
N GLU A 267 20.68 4.03 13.23
CA GLU A 267 19.96 5.22 13.71
C GLU A 267 18.52 4.92 14.12
N ARG A 268 17.87 3.97 13.46
CA ARG A 268 16.48 3.60 13.74
C ARG A 268 16.32 2.58 14.87
N ILE A 269 17.41 2.02 15.41
CA ILE A 269 17.36 1.10 16.55
C ILE A 269 18.08 1.74 17.75
N THR A 270 17.29 2.19 18.70
CA THR A 270 17.77 2.80 19.94
C THR A 270 17.54 1.84 21.12
N VAL A 271 18.05 2.21 22.29
CA VAL A 271 17.78 1.46 23.54
C VAL A 271 16.28 1.42 23.88
N ASP A 272 15.53 2.45 23.47
CA ASP A 272 14.10 2.60 23.72
C ASP A 272 13.22 1.90 22.67
N THR A 273 13.81 1.40 21.56
CA THR A 273 13.06 0.69 20.53
C THR A 273 12.37 -0.53 21.15
N LYS A 274 11.06 -0.63 21.01
CA LYS A 274 10.28 -1.68 21.64
C LYS A 274 10.68 -3.06 21.08
N ARG A 275 10.78 -4.08 21.95
CA ARG A 275 11.20 -5.42 21.56
C ARG A 275 10.39 -6.01 20.40
N TYR A 276 9.10 -5.75 20.35
CA TYR A 276 8.24 -6.24 19.27
C TYR A 276 8.47 -5.51 17.92
N GLU A 277 9.17 -4.37 17.90
CA GLU A 277 9.55 -3.64 16.69
C GLU A 277 10.92 -4.08 16.15
N LEU A 278 11.69 -4.86 16.93
CA LEU A 278 12.98 -5.35 16.49
C LEU A 278 12.82 -6.37 15.36
N PRO A 279 13.70 -6.32 14.35
CA PRO A 279 13.66 -7.24 13.22
C PRO A 279 14.13 -8.64 13.62
N TYR A 280 13.57 -9.65 12.97
CA TYR A 280 14.03 -11.03 13.14
C TYR A 280 15.14 -11.39 12.15
N LEU A 281 15.02 -10.97 10.90
CA LEU A 281 15.95 -11.27 9.82
C LEU A 281 16.76 -10.01 9.47
N ILE A 282 18.08 -10.05 9.72
CA ILE A 282 19.00 -8.91 9.53
C ILE A 282 20.19 -9.25 8.62
N TRP A 283 20.14 -10.37 7.90
CA TRP A 283 21.25 -10.88 7.08
C TRP A 283 20.85 -11.26 5.64
N TYR A 284 19.62 -11.02 5.24
CA TYR A 284 19.15 -11.25 3.89
C TYR A 284 18.35 -10.04 3.41
N PRO A 285 18.56 -9.57 2.18
CA PRO A 285 19.42 -10.10 1.11
C PRO A 285 20.90 -9.65 1.19
N GLN A 286 21.29 -8.95 2.23
CA GLN A 286 22.63 -8.39 2.36
C GLN A 286 23.14 -8.51 3.81
N PHE A 287 24.45 -8.67 3.99
CA PHE A 287 25.09 -8.64 5.31
C PHE A 287 25.55 -7.22 5.65
N ALA A 288 25.41 -6.86 6.91
CA ALA A 288 26.16 -5.74 7.49
C ALA A 288 27.61 -6.15 7.77
N VAL A 289 28.49 -5.19 7.97
CA VAL A 289 29.85 -5.46 8.45
C VAL A 289 29.82 -5.96 9.91
N PRO A 290 30.80 -6.78 10.33
CA PRO A 290 30.84 -7.34 11.68
C PRO A 290 30.69 -6.29 12.79
N GLU A 291 31.32 -5.12 12.62
CA GLU A 291 31.31 -4.02 13.59
C GLU A 291 29.90 -3.48 13.83
N THR A 292 29.08 -3.39 12.79
CA THR A 292 27.65 -2.98 12.90
C THR A 292 26.87 -3.97 13.71
N TYR A 293 27.10 -5.26 13.52
CA TYR A 293 26.44 -6.30 14.28
C TYR A 293 26.88 -6.33 15.75
N ILE A 294 28.19 -6.13 16.03
CA ILE A 294 28.72 -5.99 17.41
C ILE A 294 28.04 -4.81 18.10
N GLU A 295 28.01 -3.66 17.45
CA GLU A 295 27.35 -2.47 18.00
C GLU A 295 25.87 -2.72 18.26
N LEU A 296 25.17 -3.37 17.33
CA LEU A 296 23.76 -3.74 17.51
C LEU A 296 23.58 -4.64 18.75
N ALA A 297 24.41 -5.68 18.92
CA ALA A 297 24.32 -6.58 20.06
C ALA A 297 24.68 -5.90 21.39
N THR A 298 25.56 -4.90 21.35
CA THR A 298 25.92 -4.09 22.53
C THR A 298 24.77 -3.15 22.90
N ARG A 299 24.20 -2.46 21.93
CA ARG A 299 23.06 -1.54 22.10
C ARG A 299 21.79 -2.27 22.50
N ARG A 300 21.59 -3.48 21.95
CA ARG A 300 20.42 -4.33 22.13
C ARG A 300 20.84 -5.78 22.44
N PRO A 301 21.13 -6.08 23.71
CA PRO A 301 21.53 -7.43 24.13
C PRO A 301 20.47 -8.49 23.79
N ASP A 302 19.20 -8.11 23.71
CA ASP A 302 18.09 -8.98 23.30
C ASP A 302 18.13 -9.40 21.83
N MET A 303 19.00 -8.78 21.00
CA MET A 303 19.27 -9.17 19.60
C MET A 303 20.54 -10.03 19.43
N ARG A 304 21.21 -10.40 20.51
CA ARG A 304 22.48 -11.16 20.44
C ARG A 304 22.34 -12.47 19.65
N VAL A 305 21.23 -13.16 19.80
CA VAL A 305 20.96 -14.41 19.06
C VAL A 305 20.79 -14.14 17.56
N GLN A 306 20.07 -13.10 17.18
CA GLN A 306 19.90 -12.70 15.77
C GLN A 306 21.24 -12.29 15.14
N VAL A 307 22.07 -11.55 15.90
CA VAL A 307 23.41 -11.19 15.45
C VAL A 307 24.28 -12.43 15.28
N ALA A 308 24.27 -13.36 16.23
CA ALA A 308 25.02 -14.62 16.10
C ALA A 308 24.58 -15.43 14.87
N ARG A 309 23.28 -15.48 14.58
CA ARG A 309 22.76 -16.11 13.35
C ARG A 309 23.29 -15.41 12.09
N ALA A 310 23.32 -14.08 12.07
CA ALA A 310 23.91 -13.33 10.98
C ALA A 310 25.40 -13.67 10.77
N TYR A 311 26.15 -13.83 11.84
CA TYR A 311 27.55 -14.25 11.78
C TYR A 311 27.74 -15.65 11.22
N VAL A 312 26.88 -16.60 11.63
CA VAL A 312 26.91 -17.97 11.10
C VAL A 312 26.66 -17.98 9.59
N VAL A 313 25.63 -17.24 9.12
CA VAL A 313 25.27 -17.21 7.71
C VAL A 313 26.30 -16.46 6.86
N ALA A 314 26.95 -15.43 7.42
CA ALA A 314 28.01 -14.66 6.76
C ALA A 314 29.41 -15.27 6.91
N ASP A 315 29.55 -16.35 7.69
CA ASP A 315 30.82 -16.97 8.10
C ASP A 315 31.82 -15.99 8.76
N TYR A 316 31.31 -15.12 9.64
CA TYR A 316 32.13 -14.22 10.46
C TYR A 316 32.59 -14.92 11.75
N SER A 317 33.48 -15.92 11.63
CA SER A 317 33.86 -16.83 12.72
C SER A 317 34.45 -16.14 13.93
N ASP A 318 35.35 -15.17 13.72
CA ASP A 318 36.02 -14.46 14.82
C ASP A 318 34.99 -13.63 15.63
N ALA A 319 34.17 -12.86 14.96
CA ALA A 319 33.12 -12.07 15.60
C ALA A 319 32.06 -12.94 16.29
N TYR A 320 31.76 -14.14 15.74
CA TYR A 320 30.90 -15.10 16.38
C TYR A 320 31.45 -15.59 17.71
N CYS A 321 32.75 -15.91 17.77
CA CYS A 321 33.40 -16.31 19.00
C CYS A 321 33.36 -15.22 20.08
N GLU A 322 33.57 -13.97 19.68
CA GLU A 322 33.58 -12.81 20.58
C GLU A 322 32.21 -12.52 21.19
N ILE A 323 31.12 -12.67 20.40
CA ILE A 323 29.77 -12.29 20.86
C ILE A 323 29.24 -13.17 22.00
N GLY A 324 29.74 -14.41 22.12
CA GLY A 324 29.39 -15.32 23.19
C GLY A 324 27.89 -15.57 23.30
N ALA A 325 27.18 -15.80 22.18
CA ALA A 325 25.75 -16.05 22.18
C ALA A 325 25.38 -17.31 22.99
N PRO A 326 24.28 -17.28 23.75
CA PRO A 326 23.80 -18.48 24.45
C PRO A 326 23.32 -19.53 23.45
N TRP A 327 23.14 -20.76 23.97
CA TRP A 327 22.45 -21.77 23.18
C TRP A 327 21.03 -21.29 22.79
N ASP A 328 20.70 -21.46 21.54
CA ASP A 328 19.38 -21.18 20.99
C ASP A 328 19.07 -22.14 19.85
N ARG A 329 17.83 -22.63 19.80
CA ARG A 329 17.42 -23.64 18.82
C ARG A 329 17.50 -23.15 17.37
N ALA A 330 17.18 -21.86 17.12
CA ALA A 330 17.22 -21.31 15.78
C ALA A 330 18.68 -21.04 15.34
N LEU A 331 19.54 -20.60 16.27
CA LEU A 331 20.98 -20.46 16.05
C LEU A 331 21.64 -21.82 15.77
N ALA A 332 21.30 -22.85 16.54
CA ALA A 332 21.80 -24.21 16.32
C ALA A 332 21.43 -24.75 14.93
N ARG A 333 20.22 -24.45 14.45
CA ARG A 333 19.78 -24.81 13.09
C ARG A 333 20.58 -24.11 11.99
N GLU A 334 20.87 -22.81 12.15
CA GLU A 334 21.74 -22.09 11.20
C GLU A 334 23.18 -22.68 11.24
N ALA A 335 23.68 -22.99 12.42
CA ALA A 335 25.01 -23.56 12.61
C ALA A 335 25.15 -24.94 11.92
N GLU A 336 24.13 -25.79 11.99
CA GLU A 336 24.12 -27.10 11.28
C GLU A 336 24.05 -26.94 9.75
N GLY A 337 23.45 -25.88 9.26
CA GLY A 337 23.39 -25.56 7.83
C GLY A 337 24.67 -24.91 7.28
N SER A 338 25.60 -24.51 8.15
CA SER A 338 26.85 -23.86 7.75
C SER A 338 27.87 -24.86 7.25
N PHE A 339 28.68 -24.46 6.27
CA PHE A 339 29.85 -25.23 5.83
C PHE A 339 30.99 -25.23 6.85
N ASN A 340 31.00 -24.29 7.81
CA ASN A 340 32.00 -24.19 8.86
C ASN A 340 31.52 -24.94 10.11
N SER A 341 32.18 -26.07 10.43
CA SER A 341 31.81 -26.94 11.54
C SER A 341 31.96 -26.30 12.93
N LEU A 342 32.75 -25.24 13.04
CA LEU A 342 32.99 -24.50 14.29
C LEU A 342 31.66 -24.13 14.99
N TYR A 343 30.69 -23.64 14.23
CA TYR A 343 29.40 -23.18 14.76
C TYR A 343 28.56 -24.33 15.33
N ALA A 344 28.50 -25.45 14.60
CA ALA A 344 27.76 -26.63 15.05
C ALA A 344 28.39 -27.28 16.29
N GLU A 345 29.72 -27.32 16.34
CA GLU A 345 30.46 -27.81 17.49
C GLU A 345 30.25 -26.94 18.74
N ASP A 346 30.30 -25.63 18.58
CA ASP A 346 30.04 -24.68 19.68
C ASP A 346 28.60 -24.85 20.21
N MET A 347 27.61 -24.95 19.30
CA MET A 347 26.22 -25.14 19.70
C MET A 347 25.98 -26.44 20.40
N ARG A 348 26.66 -27.55 20.01
CA ARG A 348 26.58 -28.84 20.73
C ARG A 348 27.13 -28.72 22.13
N LYS A 349 28.32 -28.12 22.29
CA LYS A 349 28.93 -27.90 23.61
C LYS A 349 28.01 -27.09 24.54
N LYS A 350 27.38 -26.03 23.98
CA LYS A 350 26.44 -25.17 24.71
C LYS A 350 25.15 -25.91 25.08
N ALA A 351 24.66 -26.80 24.22
CA ALA A 351 23.49 -27.62 24.49
C ALA A 351 23.78 -28.62 25.63
N GLU A 352 24.94 -29.29 25.60
CA GLU A 352 25.39 -30.21 26.66
C GLU A 352 25.50 -29.47 28.00
N ALA A 353 26.13 -28.28 28.00
CA ALA A 353 26.26 -27.47 29.21
C ALA A 353 24.92 -26.98 29.77
N ALA A 354 23.92 -26.78 28.90
CA ALA A 354 22.57 -26.39 29.29
C ALA A 354 21.67 -27.60 29.64
N GLY A 355 22.15 -28.84 29.54
CA GLY A 355 21.38 -30.05 29.79
C GLY A 355 20.26 -30.30 28.76
N VAL A 356 20.36 -29.69 27.59
CA VAL A 356 19.38 -29.79 26.51
C VAL A 356 19.76 -30.94 25.59
N LYS A 357 18.84 -31.89 25.37
CA LYS A 357 19.06 -32.89 24.32
C LYS A 357 19.15 -32.21 22.98
N TYR A 358 20.34 -32.26 22.39
CA TYR A 358 20.59 -31.85 21.04
C TYR A 358 20.07 -32.94 20.11
N GLU A 359 18.77 -32.88 19.79
CA GLU A 359 18.21 -33.70 18.72
C GLU A 359 18.51 -32.96 17.43
N GLY A 360 19.39 -33.54 16.60
CA GLY A 360 19.71 -33.01 15.29
C GLY A 360 18.41 -32.75 14.52
N TYR A 361 18.39 -31.64 13.78
CA TYR A 361 17.21 -31.23 13.04
C TYR A 361 16.85 -32.27 11.98
N ASP A 362 15.74 -33.00 12.17
CA ASP A 362 15.22 -33.85 11.10
C ASP A 362 14.46 -33.00 10.05
N TYR A 363 15.21 -32.58 9.04
CA TYR A 363 14.68 -31.91 7.86
C TYR A 363 13.51 -32.66 7.21
N ARG A 364 13.43 -34.01 7.41
CA ARG A 364 12.35 -34.83 6.87
C ARG A 364 11.04 -34.59 7.62
N GLU A 365 11.08 -34.31 8.91
CA GLU A 365 9.89 -34.01 9.73
C GLU A 365 9.30 -32.65 9.38
N ASP A 366 10.13 -31.62 9.19
CA ASP A 366 9.62 -30.29 8.79
C ASP A 366 9.14 -30.28 7.34
N LYS A 367 9.80 -31.00 6.44
CA LYS A 367 9.30 -31.20 5.08
C LYS A 367 7.93 -31.87 5.08
N LYS A 368 7.72 -32.88 5.93
CA LYS A 368 6.41 -33.50 6.13
C LYS A 368 5.38 -32.53 6.72
N ARG A 369 5.76 -31.65 7.65
CA ARG A 369 4.89 -30.61 8.21
C ARG A 369 4.49 -29.57 7.16
N ILE A 370 5.45 -29.10 6.38
CA ILE A 370 5.21 -28.14 5.28
C ILE A 370 4.32 -28.79 4.21
N CYS A 371 4.61 -30.02 3.79
CA CYS A 371 3.78 -30.73 2.84
C CYS A 371 2.35 -30.94 3.37
N ARG A 372 2.17 -31.34 4.62
CA ARG A 372 0.83 -31.47 5.24
C ARG A 372 0.10 -30.14 5.31
N ALA A 373 0.80 -29.03 5.62
CA ALA A 373 0.20 -27.70 5.64
C ALA A 373 -0.25 -27.26 4.23
N LEU A 374 0.55 -27.55 3.19
CA LEU A 374 0.20 -27.28 1.80
C LEU A 374 -0.95 -28.17 1.32
N GLU A 375 -0.98 -29.44 1.67
CA GLU A 375 -2.09 -30.37 1.37
C GLU A 375 -3.39 -29.93 2.05
N THR A 376 -3.30 -29.36 3.25
CA THR A 376 -4.48 -28.85 3.97
C THR A 376 -5.03 -27.58 3.31
N LEU A 377 -4.16 -26.73 2.79
CA LEU A 377 -4.54 -25.53 2.03
C LEU A 377 -5.20 -25.91 0.68
N HIS A 378 -4.67 -26.93 -0.03
CA HIS A 378 -5.25 -27.42 -1.28
C HIS A 378 -6.58 -28.18 -1.14
N ARG A 379 -6.94 -28.65 0.05
CA ARG A 379 -8.22 -29.30 0.31
C ARG A 379 -9.32 -28.32 0.73
N GLN A 380 -8.99 -27.05 0.91
CA GLN A 380 -9.91 -25.99 1.29
C GLN A 380 -10.27 -25.06 0.10
N GLU A 381 -9.72 -25.31 -1.08
CA GLU A 381 -10.16 -24.78 -2.36
C GLU A 381 -11.14 -25.76 -3.04
#